data_3ea728264d9272e43b0e0d787c899643
#
_entry.id   3ea728264d9272e43b0e0d787c899643
#
_cell.length_a   1.000
_cell.length_b   1.000
_cell.length_c   1.000
_cell.angle_alpha   90.00
_cell.angle_beta   90.00
_cell.angle_gamma   90.00
#
_symmetry.space_group_name_H-M   'P 1'
#
loop_
_entity.id
_entity.type
_entity.pdbx_description
1 polymer ?
#
loop_
_entity_poly.entity_id
_entity_poly.type
_entity_poly.pdbx_seq_one_letter_code
_entity_poly.pdbx_strand_id
1 'polypeptide(L)'
;LSAVARAGVAEDAYVFDPKTTARNMDAGSLGSDLKRLGSIVTGQGSTLAGLKAGAKAVSAGKKIVPEGAYSLHAVCAGRSEASVRADADRCRDVVGRCGGSEIPNSIPVAVRAAPFDNLNGVLGPDGERWAALNAKVTHSDAMTIIDGFAALVARHQAELDAHGVTTSTLFIAMDTHAFSFEPVFHWPDRWLPPHKAVPDAKHLASLTEPAANPKAAELVARLRAATIELFTELGAASNQIGRTYPWRDNLEMGAGDLFDALKAHLDPQHMMNPGVLARRADD
;
A
#
# COMPACT_ATOMS: atom_id res chain seq x y z
N LEU A 1 0.49 -4.38 -14.20
CA LEU A 1 1.26 -3.28 -13.62
C LEU A 1 2.60 -3.12 -14.33
N SER A 2 3.49 -4.13 -14.32
CA SER A 2 4.83 -4.07 -14.94
C SER A 2 4.82 -3.74 -16.44
N ALA A 3 3.80 -4.16 -17.18
CA ALA A 3 3.66 -3.80 -18.60
C ALA A 3 3.33 -2.31 -18.79
N VAL A 4 2.52 -1.71 -17.91
CA VAL A 4 2.23 -0.28 -17.90
C VAL A 4 3.48 0.52 -17.54
N ALA A 5 4.20 0.10 -16.51
CA ALA A 5 5.47 0.73 -16.12
C ALA A 5 6.48 0.75 -17.27
N ARG A 6 6.71 -0.41 -17.92
CA ARG A 6 7.62 -0.51 -19.07
C ARG A 6 7.20 0.31 -20.29
N ALA A 7 5.91 0.64 -20.42
CA ALA A 7 5.45 1.52 -21.50
C ALA A 7 5.84 2.99 -21.27
N GLY A 8 6.18 3.37 -20.03
CA GLY A 8 6.64 4.71 -19.67
C GLY A 8 5.60 5.82 -19.86
N VAL A 9 4.31 5.47 -19.79
CA VAL A 9 3.20 6.40 -20.07
C VAL A 9 2.41 6.83 -18.83
N ALA A 10 2.62 6.16 -17.71
CA ALA A 10 2.00 6.51 -16.44
C ALA A 10 3.00 7.23 -15.53
N GLU A 11 2.59 8.37 -14.96
CA GLU A 11 3.32 9.08 -13.92
C GLU A 11 3.28 8.29 -12.61
N ASP A 12 2.15 7.61 -12.37
CA ASP A 12 1.90 6.80 -11.19
C ASP A 12 1.04 5.60 -11.56
N ALA A 13 1.37 4.42 -11.04
CA ALA A 13 0.59 3.22 -11.27
C ALA A 13 0.66 2.28 -10.07
N TYR A 14 -0.52 1.85 -9.59
CA TYR A 14 -0.62 0.92 -8.48
C TYR A 14 -1.79 -0.06 -8.66
N VAL A 15 -1.73 -1.17 -7.94
CA VAL A 15 -2.74 -2.22 -7.98
C VAL A 15 -3.16 -2.56 -6.57
N PHE A 16 -4.46 -2.55 -6.33
CA PHE A 16 -5.06 -3.14 -5.15
C PHE A 16 -5.47 -4.58 -5.42
N ASP A 17 -5.17 -5.46 -4.47
CA ASP A 17 -5.74 -6.80 -4.47
C ASP A 17 -7.26 -6.77 -4.16
N PRO A 18 -7.96 -7.89 -4.34
CA PRO A 18 -9.41 -7.93 -4.08
C PRO A 18 -9.79 -7.56 -2.64
N LYS A 19 -8.96 -7.92 -1.66
CA LYS A 19 -9.23 -7.63 -0.24
C LYS A 19 -9.03 -6.14 0.06
N THR A 20 -7.93 -5.55 -0.41
CA THR A 20 -7.70 -4.10 -0.30
C THR A 20 -8.82 -3.32 -1.00
N THR A 21 -9.22 -3.76 -2.19
CA THR A 21 -10.33 -3.15 -2.93
C THR A 21 -11.62 -3.21 -2.13
N ALA A 22 -12.00 -4.37 -1.58
CA ALA A 22 -13.21 -4.53 -0.79
C ALA A 22 -13.19 -3.61 0.45
N ARG A 23 -12.08 -3.61 1.21
CA ARG A 23 -11.93 -2.74 2.40
C ARG A 23 -12.07 -1.25 2.08
N ASN A 24 -11.45 -0.80 1.01
CA ASN A 24 -11.54 0.60 0.60
C ASN A 24 -12.95 0.97 0.10
N MET A 25 -13.69 0.02 -0.46
CA MET A 25 -15.07 0.23 -0.93
C MET A 25 -16.08 0.18 0.21
N ASP A 26 -15.89 -0.72 1.20
CA ASP A 26 -16.80 -0.92 2.33
C ASP A 26 -16.65 0.16 3.42
N ALA A 27 -15.49 0.80 3.50
CA ALA A 27 -15.20 1.82 4.51
C ALA A 27 -16.11 3.08 4.44
N GLY A 28 -17.09 3.13 3.54
CA GLY A 28 -18.01 4.26 3.39
C GLY A 28 -17.34 5.58 3.01
N SER A 29 -16.00 5.61 3.02
CA SER A 29 -15.18 6.77 2.73
C SER A 29 -15.34 7.21 1.28
N LEU A 30 -15.29 6.26 0.33
CA LEU A 30 -15.41 6.58 -1.10
C LEU A 30 -16.74 7.26 -1.45
N GLY A 31 -17.85 6.87 -0.84
CA GLY A 31 -19.15 7.50 -1.06
C GLY A 31 -19.25 8.89 -0.43
N SER A 32 -18.66 9.10 0.75
CA SER A 32 -18.58 10.40 1.43
C SER A 32 -17.55 11.30 0.77
N ASP A 33 -16.42 10.74 0.35
CA ASP A 33 -15.33 11.45 -0.32
C ASP A 33 -15.73 11.86 -1.74
N LEU A 34 -16.45 11.03 -2.48
CA LEU A 34 -17.05 11.41 -3.76
C LEU A 34 -18.09 12.53 -3.62
N LYS A 35 -18.88 12.57 -2.54
CA LYS A 35 -19.80 13.68 -2.26
C LYS A 35 -19.03 14.97 -1.88
N ARG A 36 -17.99 14.84 -1.10
CA ARG A 36 -17.11 15.94 -0.68
C ARG A 36 -16.32 16.52 -1.85
N LEU A 37 -15.81 15.65 -2.73
CA LEU A 37 -15.10 16.05 -3.95
C LEU A 37 -16.02 16.71 -4.98
N GLY A 38 -17.27 16.31 -5.06
CA GLY A 38 -18.27 17.00 -5.92
C GLY A 38 -18.45 18.47 -5.57
N SER A 39 -18.12 18.88 -4.33
CA SER A 39 -18.13 20.28 -3.90
C SER A 39 -16.82 21.04 -4.17
N ILE A 40 -15.71 20.32 -4.36
CA ILE A 40 -14.36 20.90 -4.54
C ILE A 40 -13.99 21.03 -6.04
N VAL A 41 -14.47 20.11 -6.89
CA VAL A 41 -14.09 20.03 -8.31
C VAL A 41 -15.10 20.76 -9.21
N THR A 42 -15.41 22.00 -8.93
CA THR A 42 -16.31 22.82 -9.77
C THR A 42 -15.63 23.43 -11.02
N GLY A 43 -14.44 22.96 -11.43
CA GLY A 43 -13.68 23.64 -12.49
C GLY A 43 -12.96 22.81 -13.54
N GLN A 44 -12.98 21.47 -13.54
CA GLN A 44 -12.18 20.67 -14.50
C GLN A 44 -13.01 19.58 -15.20
N GLY A 45 -13.25 19.77 -16.50
CA GLY A 45 -14.24 19.04 -17.29
C GLY A 45 -14.16 17.50 -17.32
N SER A 46 -12.98 16.88 -17.54
CA SER A 46 -12.86 15.41 -17.64
C SER A 46 -12.88 14.72 -16.26
N THR A 47 -12.34 15.38 -15.25
CA THR A 47 -12.33 14.93 -13.85
C THR A 47 -13.73 14.89 -13.26
N LEU A 48 -14.56 15.89 -13.61
CA LEU A 48 -15.94 15.97 -13.15
C LEU A 48 -16.83 14.86 -13.76
N ALA A 49 -16.57 14.46 -15.00
CA ALA A 49 -17.31 13.38 -15.65
C ALA A 49 -17.01 12.02 -14.98
N GLY A 50 -15.76 11.74 -14.64
CA GLY A 50 -15.36 10.52 -13.92
C GLY A 50 -15.96 10.44 -12.51
N LEU A 51 -15.94 11.56 -11.77
CA LEU A 51 -16.58 11.67 -10.45
C LEU A 51 -18.09 11.47 -10.52
N LYS A 52 -18.76 12.07 -11.48
CA LYS A 52 -20.22 11.90 -11.69
C LYS A 52 -20.57 10.45 -12.05
N ALA A 53 -19.77 9.80 -12.90
CA ALA A 53 -19.97 8.40 -13.28
C ALA A 53 -19.79 7.47 -12.07
N GLY A 54 -18.74 7.68 -11.26
CA GLY A 54 -18.51 6.94 -10.03
C GLY A 54 -19.61 7.14 -8.98
N ALA A 55 -19.99 8.39 -8.73
CA ALA A 55 -21.08 8.72 -7.81
C ALA A 55 -22.42 8.11 -8.26
N LYS A 56 -22.70 8.10 -9.57
CA LYS A 56 -23.89 7.47 -10.13
C LYS A 56 -23.85 5.94 -9.99
N ALA A 57 -22.68 5.32 -10.17
CA ALA A 57 -22.52 3.87 -9.98
C ALA A 57 -22.73 3.47 -8.52
N VAL A 58 -22.12 4.20 -7.58
CA VAL A 58 -22.27 3.98 -6.12
C VAL A 58 -23.71 4.22 -5.68
N SER A 59 -24.35 5.30 -6.11
CA SER A 59 -25.76 5.59 -5.79
C SER A 59 -26.76 4.58 -6.37
N ALA A 60 -26.36 3.87 -7.43
CA ALA A 60 -27.13 2.79 -8.04
C ALA A 60 -26.83 1.41 -7.41
N GLY A 61 -26.05 1.35 -6.31
CA GLY A 61 -25.66 0.09 -5.65
C GLY A 61 -24.72 -0.79 -6.49
N LYS A 62 -24.14 -0.25 -7.56
CA LYS A 62 -23.21 -1.00 -8.43
C LYS A 62 -21.81 -0.96 -7.84
N LYS A 63 -21.20 -2.13 -7.66
CA LYS A 63 -19.76 -2.25 -7.34
C LYS A 63 -18.96 -1.70 -8.55
N ILE A 64 -18.09 -0.71 -8.29
CA ILE A 64 -17.22 -0.13 -9.33
C ILE A 64 -16.20 -1.16 -9.80
N VAL A 65 -15.67 -1.95 -8.87
CA VAL A 65 -14.75 -3.05 -9.14
C VAL A 65 -15.49 -4.37 -8.95
N PRO A 66 -15.42 -5.32 -9.90
CA PRO A 66 -16.00 -6.65 -9.71
C PRO A 66 -15.43 -7.35 -8.47
N GLU A 67 -16.24 -8.16 -7.81
CA GLU A 67 -15.81 -8.94 -6.65
C GLU A 67 -14.71 -9.92 -7.05
N GLY A 68 -13.66 -10.02 -6.22
CA GLY A 68 -12.52 -10.88 -6.49
C GLY A 68 -11.55 -10.35 -7.56
N ALA A 69 -11.79 -9.17 -8.13
CA ALA A 69 -10.91 -8.60 -9.13
C ALA A 69 -9.82 -7.73 -8.51
N TYR A 70 -8.64 -7.76 -9.11
CA TYR A 70 -7.59 -6.77 -8.89
C TYR A 70 -7.97 -5.47 -9.59
N SER A 71 -7.70 -4.33 -8.98
CA SER A 71 -7.93 -3.02 -9.59
C SER A 71 -6.61 -2.28 -9.83
N LEU A 72 -6.29 -2.03 -11.10
CA LEU A 72 -5.14 -1.23 -11.50
C LEU A 72 -5.57 0.22 -11.67
N HIS A 73 -4.84 1.12 -11.05
CA HIS A 73 -5.01 2.56 -11.11
C HIS A 73 -3.77 3.18 -11.73
N ALA A 74 -3.93 3.96 -12.78
CA ALA A 74 -2.84 4.65 -13.46
C ALA A 74 -3.17 6.13 -13.63
N VAL A 75 -2.17 6.98 -13.45
CA VAL A 75 -2.24 8.42 -13.66
C VAL A 75 -1.30 8.78 -14.80
N CYS A 76 -1.85 9.40 -15.85
CA CYS A 76 -1.06 9.96 -16.93
C CYS A 76 -1.03 11.49 -16.76
N ALA A 77 0.15 12.09 -16.78
CA ALA A 77 0.35 13.52 -16.69
C ALA A 77 1.25 14.00 -17.83
N GLY A 78 1.07 15.23 -18.26
CA GLY A 78 1.84 15.79 -19.37
C GLY A 78 1.60 17.27 -19.56
N ARG A 79 2.35 17.85 -20.49
CA ARG A 79 2.33 19.29 -20.75
C ARG A 79 1.15 19.77 -21.61
N SER A 80 0.42 18.85 -22.24
CA SER A 80 -0.75 19.16 -23.05
C SER A 80 -1.81 18.09 -22.92
N GLU A 81 -3.06 18.44 -23.14
CA GLU A 81 -4.18 17.48 -23.14
C GLU A 81 -3.99 16.40 -24.22
N ALA A 82 -3.42 16.76 -25.38
CA ALA A 82 -3.16 15.81 -26.44
C ALA A 82 -2.13 14.74 -26.04
N SER A 83 -1.04 15.13 -25.36
CA SER A 83 -0.06 14.16 -24.88
C SER A 83 -0.65 13.25 -23.82
N VAL A 84 -1.39 13.79 -22.84
CA VAL A 84 -2.04 13.00 -21.79
C VAL A 84 -3.05 12.01 -22.37
N ARG A 85 -3.83 12.40 -23.39
CA ARG A 85 -4.75 11.50 -24.08
C ARG A 85 -4.01 10.36 -24.77
N ALA A 86 -2.94 10.66 -25.50
CA ALA A 86 -2.13 9.64 -26.18
C ALA A 86 -1.53 8.63 -25.17
N ASP A 87 -1.01 9.11 -24.04
CA ASP A 87 -0.47 8.27 -22.99
C ASP A 87 -1.57 7.40 -22.33
N ALA A 88 -2.74 7.97 -22.06
CA ALA A 88 -3.88 7.24 -21.53
C ALA A 88 -4.40 6.16 -22.51
N ASP A 89 -4.46 6.47 -23.81
CA ASP A 89 -4.84 5.49 -24.85
C ASP A 89 -3.79 4.36 -24.93
N ARG A 90 -2.51 4.71 -24.86
CA ARG A 90 -1.43 3.72 -24.81
C ARG A 90 -1.54 2.83 -23.56
N CYS A 91 -1.88 3.41 -22.41
CA CYS A 91 -2.11 2.66 -21.18
C CYS A 91 -3.28 1.68 -21.35
N ARG A 92 -4.40 2.11 -21.93
CA ARG A 92 -5.57 1.25 -22.25
C ARG A 92 -5.18 0.09 -23.15
N ASP A 93 -4.42 0.35 -24.21
CA ASP A 93 -3.92 -0.68 -25.13
C ASP A 93 -3.08 -1.73 -24.41
N VAL A 94 -2.16 -1.29 -23.54
CA VAL A 94 -1.31 -2.20 -22.75
C VAL A 94 -2.15 -3.06 -21.82
N VAL A 95 -3.09 -2.45 -21.09
CA VAL A 95 -3.98 -3.16 -20.16
C VAL A 95 -4.89 -4.13 -20.91
N GLY A 96 -5.45 -3.72 -22.03
CA GLY A 96 -6.31 -4.56 -22.88
C GLY A 96 -5.58 -5.81 -23.39
N ARG A 97 -4.30 -5.66 -23.81
CA ARG A 97 -3.46 -6.82 -24.20
C ARG A 97 -3.15 -7.78 -23.05
N CYS A 98 -3.21 -7.30 -21.82
CA CYS A 98 -3.06 -8.12 -20.61
C CYS A 98 -4.39 -8.70 -20.11
N GLY A 99 -5.49 -8.56 -20.85
CA GLY A 99 -6.82 -9.07 -20.48
C GLY A 99 -7.59 -8.20 -19.48
N GLY A 100 -7.11 -6.98 -19.21
CA GLY A 100 -7.80 -6.03 -18.34
C GLY A 100 -8.90 -5.27 -19.07
N SER A 101 -9.86 -4.73 -18.33
CA SER A 101 -10.94 -3.88 -18.82
C SER A 101 -11.03 -2.58 -18.04
N GLU A 102 -11.38 -1.49 -18.71
CA GLU A 102 -11.52 -0.17 -18.09
C GLU A 102 -12.77 -0.11 -17.21
N ILE A 103 -12.60 0.49 -16.03
CA ILE A 103 -13.67 0.79 -15.07
C ILE A 103 -13.72 2.30 -14.84
N PRO A 104 -14.79 2.86 -14.22
CA PRO A 104 -14.84 4.28 -13.86
C PRO A 104 -13.65 4.69 -13.01
N ASN A 105 -12.97 5.78 -13.37
CA ASN A 105 -11.75 6.28 -12.74
C ASN A 105 -11.97 7.08 -11.43
N SER A 106 -13.03 6.80 -10.70
CA SER A 106 -13.40 7.52 -9.48
C SER A 106 -12.38 7.38 -8.35
N ILE A 107 -11.78 6.19 -8.19
CA ILE A 107 -10.80 5.93 -7.13
C ILE A 107 -9.52 6.77 -7.29
N PRO A 108 -8.79 6.74 -8.42
CA PRO A 108 -7.59 7.55 -8.58
C PRO A 108 -7.89 9.05 -8.55
N VAL A 109 -9.06 9.46 -9.01
CA VAL A 109 -9.50 10.88 -8.95
C VAL A 109 -9.69 11.29 -7.48
N ALA A 110 -10.34 10.45 -6.65
CA ALA A 110 -10.54 10.73 -5.24
C ALA A 110 -9.21 10.83 -4.49
N VAL A 111 -8.32 9.84 -4.67
CA VAL A 111 -7.00 9.83 -4.04
C VAL A 111 -6.17 11.06 -4.43
N ARG A 112 -6.18 11.45 -5.71
CA ARG A 112 -5.41 12.61 -6.20
C ARG A 112 -5.97 13.95 -5.75
N ALA A 113 -7.28 14.05 -5.53
CA ALA A 113 -7.92 15.30 -5.10
C ALA A 113 -7.70 15.60 -3.61
N ALA A 114 -7.43 14.59 -2.79
CA ALA A 114 -7.21 14.75 -1.34
C ALA A 114 -6.01 13.89 -0.86
N PRO A 115 -4.78 14.16 -1.37
CA PRO A 115 -3.61 13.33 -1.06
C PRO A 115 -3.16 13.45 0.41
N PHE A 116 -3.59 14.46 1.12
CA PHE A 116 -3.29 14.75 2.52
C PHE A 116 -4.58 14.80 3.36
N ASP A 117 -5.49 13.89 3.13
CA ASP A 117 -6.74 13.82 3.90
C ASP A 117 -6.46 13.33 5.34
N ASN A 118 -7.53 13.13 6.12
CA ASN A 118 -7.44 12.68 7.50
C ASN A 118 -6.71 11.33 7.64
N LEU A 119 -6.23 11.08 8.86
CA LEU A 119 -5.54 9.83 9.20
C LEU A 119 -6.49 8.76 9.77
N ASN A 120 -7.76 8.77 9.39
CA ASN A 120 -8.75 7.80 9.85
C ASN A 120 -8.38 6.36 9.49
N GLY A 121 -7.63 6.18 8.40
CA GLY A 121 -7.15 4.88 7.94
C GLY A 121 -6.10 4.19 8.83
N VAL A 122 -5.67 4.78 9.97
CA VAL A 122 -4.79 4.10 10.94
C VAL A 122 -5.46 2.90 11.62
N LEU A 123 -6.80 2.83 11.55
CA LEU A 123 -7.61 1.66 11.87
C LEU A 123 -8.34 1.18 10.62
N GLY A 124 -8.60 -0.11 10.55
CA GLY A 124 -9.45 -0.65 9.49
C GLY A 124 -10.94 -0.34 9.73
N PRO A 125 -11.80 -0.65 8.73
CA PRO A 125 -13.22 -0.32 8.77
C PRO A 125 -14.00 -0.95 9.93
N ASP A 126 -13.56 -2.10 10.43
CA ASP A 126 -14.15 -2.78 11.59
C ASP A 126 -13.43 -2.45 12.91
N GLY A 127 -12.57 -1.43 12.92
CA GLY A 127 -11.76 -1.04 14.08
C GLY A 127 -10.54 -1.93 14.31
N GLU A 128 -10.23 -2.82 13.39
CA GLU A 128 -9.06 -3.69 13.46
C GLU A 128 -7.77 -2.91 13.26
N ARG A 129 -6.70 -3.41 13.87
CA ARG A 129 -5.32 -2.92 13.64
C ARG A 129 -4.77 -3.49 12.34
N TRP A 130 -3.81 -2.78 11.77
CA TRP A 130 -3.07 -3.28 10.62
C TRP A 130 -1.59 -2.90 10.71
N ALA A 131 -0.77 -3.62 9.98
CA ALA A 131 0.65 -3.35 9.85
C ALA A 131 1.16 -3.78 8.47
N ALA A 132 1.71 -2.82 7.75
CA ALA A 132 2.32 -3.05 6.45
C ALA A 132 3.82 -3.35 6.57
N LEU A 133 4.33 -4.02 5.54
CA LEU A 133 5.75 -4.10 5.20
C LEU A 133 5.92 -3.67 3.76
N ASN A 134 7.12 -3.21 3.41
CA ASN A 134 7.43 -2.75 2.06
C ASN A 134 8.74 -3.34 1.57
N ALA A 135 8.74 -3.86 0.34
CA ALA A 135 9.93 -4.32 -0.34
C ALA A 135 9.92 -3.83 -1.79
N LYS A 136 11.10 -3.56 -2.32
CA LYS A 136 11.33 -3.20 -3.71
C LYS A 136 12.19 -4.21 -4.38
N VAL A 137 11.71 -4.71 -5.52
CA VAL A 137 12.43 -5.63 -6.39
C VAL A 137 12.40 -5.11 -7.82
N THR A 138 13.10 -5.76 -8.71
CA THR A 138 12.96 -5.48 -10.14
C THR A 138 11.60 -5.97 -10.65
N HIS A 139 11.11 -5.43 -11.77
CA HIS A 139 9.88 -5.91 -12.38
C HIS A 139 9.93 -7.39 -12.80
N SER A 140 11.12 -7.95 -13.04
CA SER A 140 11.32 -9.38 -13.34
C SER A 140 11.07 -10.27 -12.12
N ASP A 141 11.37 -9.78 -10.93
CA ASP A 141 11.26 -10.54 -9.68
C ASP A 141 9.91 -10.35 -8.99
N ALA A 142 9.01 -9.55 -9.60
CA ALA A 142 7.71 -9.22 -9.03
C ALA A 142 6.88 -10.47 -8.67
N MET A 143 6.84 -11.48 -9.55
CA MET A 143 6.10 -12.71 -9.26
C MET A 143 6.78 -13.55 -8.19
N THR A 144 8.11 -13.57 -8.15
CA THR A 144 8.87 -14.33 -7.14
C THR A 144 8.56 -13.86 -5.72
N ILE A 145 8.51 -12.53 -5.50
CA ILE A 145 8.19 -11.99 -4.17
C ILE A 145 6.71 -12.19 -3.80
N ILE A 146 5.79 -12.07 -4.78
CA ILE A 146 4.35 -12.29 -4.58
C ILE A 146 4.10 -13.76 -4.20
N ASP A 147 4.64 -14.69 -4.98
CA ASP A 147 4.46 -16.13 -4.76
C ASP A 147 5.13 -16.60 -3.46
N GLY A 148 6.30 -16.04 -3.12
CA GLY A 148 6.98 -16.30 -1.85
C GLY A 148 6.14 -15.89 -0.65
N PHE A 149 5.55 -14.69 -0.67
CA PHE A 149 4.65 -14.24 0.38
C PHE A 149 3.35 -15.06 0.43
N ALA A 150 2.75 -15.36 -0.71
CA ALA A 150 1.56 -16.21 -0.78
C ALA A 150 1.81 -17.60 -0.18
N ALA A 151 2.96 -18.21 -0.47
CA ALA A 151 3.37 -19.47 0.12
C ALA A 151 3.60 -19.38 1.64
N LEU A 152 4.18 -18.27 2.14
CA LEU A 152 4.31 -18.01 3.57
C LEU A 152 2.93 -17.95 4.24
N VAL A 153 2.01 -17.17 3.70
CA VAL A 153 0.63 -17.05 4.22
C VAL A 153 -0.08 -18.41 4.22
N ALA A 154 0.01 -19.16 3.11
CA ALA A 154 -0.64 -20.47 2.99
C ALA A 154 -0.17 -21.48 4.03
N ARG A 155 1.13 -21.49 4.38
CA ARG A 155 1.68 -22.36 5.43
C ARG A 155 1.11 -22.07 6.82
N HIS A 156 0.64 -20.85 7.05
CA HIS A 156 0.12 -20.40 8.35
C HIS A 156 -1.40 -20.14 8.33
N GLN A 157 -2.11 -20.56 7.28
CA GLN A 157 -3.53 -20.22 7.09
C GLN A 157 -4.38 -20.66 8.29
N ALA A 158 -4.17 -21.85 8.84
CA ALA A 158 -4.92 -22.33 9.99
C ALA A 158 -4.73 -21.47 11.26
N GLU A 159 -3.50 -20.96 11.49
CA GLU A 159 -3.22 -20.07 12.61
C GLU A 159 -3.84 -18.67 12.37
N LEU A 160 -3.77 -18.18 11.13
CA LEU A 160 -4.38 -16.91 10.73
C LEU A 160 -5.88 -16.95 10.98
N ASP A 161 -6.56 -18.00 10.52
CA ASP A 161 -8.00 -18.20 10.70
C ASP A 161 -8.38 -18.32 12.19
N ALA A 162 -7.60 -19.07 12.98
CA ALA A 162 -7.85 -19.28 14.40
C ALA A 162 -7.77 -17.97 15.22
N HIS A 163 -7.01 -16.97 14.76
CA HIS A 163 -6.81 -15.70 15.48
C HIS A 163 -7.44 -14.50 14.77
N GLY A 164 -8.20 -14.72 13.69
CA GLY A 164 -8.87 -13.67 12.92
C GLY A 164 -7.89 -12.73 12.21
N VAL A 165 -6.67 -13.21 11.88
CA VAL A 165 -5.68 -12.44 11.14
C VAL A 165 -5.93 -12.61 9.64
N THR A 166 -5.96 -11.52 8.91
CA THR A 166 -6.08 -11.53 7.45
C THR A 166 -4.95 -10.77 6.81
N THR A 167 -4.70 -11.00 5.52
CA THR A 167 -3.68 -10.29 4.76
C THR A 167 -4.29 -9.67 3.51
N SER A 168 -3.73 -8.55 3.09
CA SER A 168 -3.99 -7.91 1.80
C SER A 168 -2.69 -7.42 1.19
N THR A 169 -2.70 -7.02 -0.07
CA THR A 169 -1.50 -6.59 -0.79
C THR A 169 -1.76 -5.36 -1.65
N LEU A 170 -0.76 -4.49 -1.69
CA LEU A 170 -0.68 -3.35 -2.59
C LEU A 170 0.59 -3.48 -3.43
N PHE A 171 0.47 -3.22 -4.72
CA PHE A 171 1.59 -3.21 -5.65
C PHE A 171 1.72 -1.83 -6.28
N ILE A 172 2.94 -1.30 -6.34
CA ILE A 172 3.21 0.02 -6.93
C ILE A 172 4.33 -0.11 -7.95
N ALA A 173 4.15 0.48 -9.13
CA ALA A 173 5.25 0.68 -10.05
C ALA A 173 6.03 1.92 -9.61
N MET A 174 7.30 1.75 -9.35
CA MET A 174 8.21 2.86 -9.06
C MET A 174 9.02 3.15 -10.31
N ASP A 175 8.43 4.00 -11.16
CA ASP A 175 8.94 4.24 -12.49
C ASP A 175 9.06 2.93 -13.31
N THR A 176 9.98 2.89 -14.25
CA THR A 176 10.18 1.76 -15.18
C THR A 176 11.05 0.63 -14.61
N HIS A 177 11.69 0.81 -13.47
CA HIS A 177 12.75 -0.07 -12.99
C HIS A 177 12.48 -0.78 -11.66
N ALA A 178 11.53 -0.31 -10.85
CA ALA A 178 11.25 -0.95 -9.57
C ALA A 178 9.76 -1.29 -9.39
N PHE A 179 9.53 -2.46 -8.80
CA PHE A 179 8.23 -2.95 -8.36
C PHE A 179 8.22 -2.93 -6.84
N SER A 180 7.31 -2.17 -6.25
CA SER A 180 7.09 -2.15 -4.81
C SER A 180 5.97 -3.11 -4.43
N PHE A 181 6.27 -3.97 -3.48
CA PHE A 181 5.36 -4.94 -2.89
C PHE A 181 5.07 -4.54 -1.44
N GLU A 182 3.79 -4.37 -1.13
CA GLU A 182 3.33 -4.00 0.21
C GLU A 182 2.32 -5.03 0.74
N PRO A 183 2.77 -6.07 1.46
CA PRO A 183 1.89 -6.93 2.21
C PRO A 183 1.45 -6.26 3.51
N VAL A 184 0.17 -6.41 3.83
CA VAL A 184 -0.46 -5.84 5.02
C VAL A 184 -1.12 -6.95 5.82
N PHE A 185 -0.82 -7.00 7.12
CA PHE A 185 -1.51 -7.85 8.08
C PHE A 185 -2.59 -7.04 8.80
N HIS A 186 -3.77 -7.61 8.96
CA HIS A 186 -4.91 -7.01 9.66
C HIS A 186 -5.38 -7.97 10.74
N TRP A 187 -5.65 -7.45 11.95
CA TRP A 187 -6.14 -8.28 13.05
C TRP A 187 -6.96 -7.48 14.05
N PRO A 188 -8.01 -8.08 14.64
CA PRO A 188 -8.75 -7.47 15.75
C PRO A 188 -7.86 -7.50 17.00
N ASP A 189 -7.63 -6.33 17.59
CA ASP A 189 -6.91 -6.18 18.85
C ASP A 189 -7.19 -4.81 19.46
N ARG A 190 -7.01 -4.67 20.78
CA ARG A 190 -7.19 -3.39 21.48
C ARG A 190 -6.37 -2.27 20.83
N TRP A 191 -6.92 -1.08 20.86
CA TRP A 191 -6.25 0.09 20.29
C TRP A 191 -5.07 0.54 21.16
N LEU A 192 -4.00 0.94 20.50
CA LEU A 192 -2.86 1.61 21.12
C LEU A 192 -3.11 3.11 21.21
N PRO A 193 -2.34 3.86 22.04
CA PRO A 193 -2.52 5.30 22.17
C PRO A 193 -2.57 6.08 20.84
N PRO A 194 -1.72 5.80 19.82
CA PRO A 194 -1.83 6.46 18.52
C PRO A 194 -3.17 6.23 17.82
N HIS A 195 -3.74 5.02 17.92
CA HIS A 195 -5.04 4.70 17.32
C HIS A 195 -6.19 5.51 17.92
N LYS A 196 -6.04 5.97 19.16
CA LYS A 196 -7.03 6.81 19.86
C LYS A 196 -6.80 8.31 19.66
N ALA A 197 -5.57 8.72 19.32
CA ALA A 197 -5.18 10.12 19.24
C ALA A 197 -5.20 10.69 17.81
N VAL A 198 -5.03 9.84 16.81
CA VAL A 198 -4.82 10.27 15.42
C VAL A 198 -6.12 10.42 14.63
N PRO A 199 -7.10 9.49 14.68
CA PRO A 199 -8.34 9.61 13.93
C PRO A 199 -9.21 10.79 14.41
N ASP A 200 -10.05 11.30 13.51
CA ASP A 200 -11.10 12.24 13.89
C ASP A 200 -12.03 11.65 14.95
N ALA A 201 -12.39 12.44 15.96
CA ALA A 201 -13.24 11.98 17.07
C ALA A 201 -14.58 11.39 16.59
N LYS A 202 -15.17 11.95 15.53
CA LYS A 202 -16.42 11.44 14.92
C LYS A 202 -16.20 10.08 14.29
N HIS A 203 -15.09 9.88 13.60
CA HIS A 203 -14.74 8.59 12.98
C HIS A 203 -14.49 7.55 14.08
N LEU A 204 -13.66 7.89 15.06
CA LEU A 204 -13.33 6.99 16.17
C LEU A 204 -14.60 6.55 16.94
N ALA A 205 -15.56 7.46 17.15
CA ALA A 205 -16.83 7.15 17.78
C ALA A 205 -17.75 6.23 16.95
N SER A 206 -17.50 6.07 15.66
CA SER A 206 -18.25 5.14 14.80
C SER A 206 -17.67 3.73 14.78
N LEU A 207 -16.51 3.53 15.36
CA LEU A 207 -15.84 2.23 15.44
C LEU A 207 -16.03 1.59 16.82
N THR A 208 -15.90 0.27 16.87
CA THR A 208 -15.88 -0.48 18.13
C THR A 208 -14.46 -0.97 18.40
N GLU A 209 -13.90 -0.64 19.58
CA GLU A 209 -12.59 -1.15 19.96
C GLU A 209 -12.68 -2.67 20.18
N PRO A 210 -11.90 -3.49 19.45
CA PRO A 210 -11.88 -4.94 19.68
C PRO A 210 -11.30 -5.29 21.05
N ALA A 211 -11.66 -6.47 21.56
CA ALA A 211 -11.01 -7.03 22.74
C ALA A 211 -9.51 -7.29 22.49
N ALA A 212 -8.72 -7.28 23.56
CA ALA A 212 -7.29 -7.59 23.47
C ALA A 212 -7.08 -8.99 22.87
N ASN A 213 -6.19 -9.11 21.90
CA ASN A 213 -5.87 -10.34 21.20
C ASN A 213 -4.33 -10.54 21.12
N PRO A 214 -3.66 -10.82 22.24
CA PRO A 214 -2.20 -10.96 22.27
C PRO A 214 -1.70 -12.08 21.36
N LYS A 215 -2.46 -13.17 21.18
CA LYS A 215 -2.08 -14.26 20.28
C LYS A 215 -2.04 -13.83 18.81
N ALA A 216 -2.99 -13.02 18.37
CA ALA A 216 -2.95 -12.43 17.04
C ALA A 216 -1.75 -11.48 16.89
N ALA A 217 -1.48 -10.65 17.90
CA ALA A 217 -0.34 -9.74 17.89
C ALA A 217 1.00 -10.48 17.79
N GLU A 218 1.18 -11.57 18.55
CA GLU A 218 2.37 -12.45 18.51
C GLU A 218 2.51 -13.13 17.15
N LEU A 219 1.41 -13.68 16.61
CA LEU A 219 1.38 -14.28 15.27
C LEU A 219 1.80 -13.28 14.20
N VAL A 220 1.21 -12.08 14.22
CA VAL A 220 1.55 -11.01 13.26
C VAL A 220 3.02 -10.59 13.41
N ALA A 221 3.54 -10.46 14.63
CA ALA A 221 4.96 -10.14 14.84
C ALA A 221 5.89 -11.20 14.23
N ARG A 222 5.60 -12.49 14.45
CA ARG A 222 6.35 -13.62 13.90
C ARG A 222 6.28 -13.66 12.37
N LEU A 223 5.08 -13.50 11.79
CA LEU A 223 4.91 -13.52 10.34
C LEU A 223 5.54 -12.30 9.65
N ARG A 224 5.54 -11.15 10.30
CA ARG A 224 6.27 -9.97 9.82
C ARG A 224 7.78 -10.21 9.79
N ALA A 225 8.34 -10.85 10.82
CA ALA A 225 9.75 -11.22 10.85
C ALA A 225 10.08 -12.20 9.70
N ALA A 226 9.31 -13.27 9.54
CA ALA A 226 9.48 -14.21 8.42
C ALA A 226 9.32 -13.56 7.03
N THR A 227 8.44 -12.56 6.90
CA THR A 227 8.30 -11.79 5.66
C THR A 227 9.55 -10.94 5.38
N ILE A 228 10.15 -10.34 6.41
CA ILE A 228 11.40 -9.56 6.27
C ILE A 228 12.58 -10.47 5.90
N GLU A 229 12.63 -11.69 6.45
CA GLU A 229 13.62 -12.70 6.06
C GLU A 229 13.47 -13.06 4.57
N LEU A 230 12.25 -13.34 4.11
CA LEU A 230 11.95 -13.56 2.70
C LEU A 230 12.41 -12.40 1.81
N PHE A 231 12.17 -11.14 2.23
CA PHE A 231 12.62 -9.96 1.50
C PHE A 231 14.15 -9.89 1.42
N THR A 232 14.84 -10.21 2.50
CA THR A 232 16.31 -10.24 2.55
C THR A 232 16.88 -11.34 1.65
N GLU A 233 16.30 -12.55 1.69
CA GLU A 233 16.70 -13.68 0.83
C GLU A 233 16.55 -13.37 -0.67
N LEU A 234 15.53 -12.59 -1.02
CA LEU A 234 15.28 -12.15 -2.40
C LEU A 234 16.09 -10.91 -2.80
N GLY A 235 16.94 -10.38 -1.94
CA GLY A 235 17.71 -9.17 -2.19
C GLY A 235 16.86 -7.91 -2.37
N ALA A 236 15.67 -7.90 -1.78
CA ALA A 236 14.75 -6.77 -1.92
C ALA A 236 15.24 -5.56 -1.09
N ALA A 237 15.18 -4.38 -1.70
CA ALA A 237 15.46 -3.14 -1.00
C ALA A 237 14.26 -2.74 -0.11
N SER A 238 14.55 -2.26 1.10
CA SER A 238 13.52 -1.70 1.99
C SER A 238 13.18 -0.26 1.59
N ASN A 239 11.90 0.09 1.75
CA ASN A 239 11.40 1.43 1.48
C ASN A 239 11.65 2.41 2.62
N GLN A 240 11.74 1.89 3.83
CA GLN A 240 11.82 2.67 5.06
C GLN A 240 13.09 2.29 5.80
N ILE A 241 13.75 3.29 6.34
CA ILE A 241 14.95 3.14 7.13
C ILE A 241 14.56 3.29 8.60
N GLY A 242 14.86 2.29 9.41
CA GLY A 242 14.50 2.28 10.84
C GLY A 242 14.91 0.98 11.50
N ARG A 243 14.11 0.53 12.46
CA ARG A 243 14.36 -0.72 13.20
C ARG A 243 13.64 -1.93 12.63
N THR A 244 12.71 -1.73 11.70
CA THR A 244 11.89 -2.82 11.13
C THR A 244 12.70 -3.70 10.20
N TYR A 245 13.50 -3.10 9.33
CA TYR A 245 14.29 -3.81 8.32
C TYR A 245 15.76 -3.86 8.71
N PRO A 246 16.50 -4.93 8.34
CA PRO A 246 17.93 -5.03 8.54
C PRO A 246 18.70 -4.20 7.51
N TRP A 247 18.42 -2.89 7.47
CA TRP A 247 18.93 -2.00 6.41
C TRP A 247 20.45 -2.03 6.31
N ARG A 248 21.15 -1.98 7.44
CA ARG A 248 22.61 -1.96 7.47
C ARG A 248 23.21 -3.28 6.97
N ASP A 249 22.58 -4.40 7.31
CA ASP A 249 23.07 -5.73 6.94
C ASP A 249 22.81 -6.04 5.46
N ASN A 250 21.83 -5.39 4.86
CA ASN A 250 21.50 -5.52 3.44
C ASN A 250 22.33 -4.59 2.53
N LEU A 251 23.19 -3.74 3.09
CA LEU A 251 24.11 -2.94 2.30
C LEU A 251 25.31 -3.76 1.82
N GLU A 252 25.74 -3.50 0.59
CA GLU A 252 27.03 -3.96 0.11
C GLU A 252 28.15 -3.54 1.08
N MET A 253 29.13 -4.41 1.30
CA MET A 253 30.17 -4.24 2.32
C MET A 253 30.83 -2.87 2.29
N GLY A 254 31.29 -2.40 1.10
CA GLY A 254 31.94 -1.10 0.99
C GLY A 254 31.04 0.08 1.31
N ALA A 255 29.75 0.02 0.92
CA ALA A 255 28.76 1.04 1.25
C ALA A 255 28.45 1.05 2.76
N GLY A 256 28.34 -0.14 3.33
CA GLY A 256 28.12 -0.30 4.75
C GLY A 256 29.29 0.21 5.60
N ASP A 257 30.52 -0.09 5.22
CA ASP A 257 31.73 0.37 5.93
C ASP A 257 31.89 1.89 5.86
N LEU A 258 31.59 2.49 4.70
CA LEU A 258 31.55 3.94 4.56
C LEU A 258 30.49 4.57 5.48
N PHE A 259 29.30 3.97 5.52
CA PHE A 259 28.23 4.43 6.43
C PHE A 259 28.66 4.36 7.88
N ASP A 260 29.25 3.25 8.34
CA ASP A 260 29.72 3.07 9.71
C ASP A 260 30.81 4.10 10.07
N ALA A 261 31.75 4.37 9.13
CA ALA A 261 32.79 5.39 9.33
C ALA A 261 32.18 6.80 9.48
N LEU A 262 31.20 7.15 8.65
CA LEU A 262 30.49 8.43 8.76
C LEU A 262 29.72 8.53 10.07
N LYS A 263 29.02 7.47 10.46
CA LYS A 263 28.27 7.41 11.73
C LYS A 263 29.18 7.57 12.92
N ALA A 264 30.30 6.86 12.95
CA ALA A 264 31.29 6.95 14.03
C ALA A 264 31.91 8.35 14.14
N HIS A 265 32.15 9.02 12.99
CA HIS A 265 32.70 10.38 12.97
C HIS A 265 31.68 11.43 13.45
N LEU A 266 30.42 11.34 13.01
CA LEU A 266 29.40 12.35 13.28
C LEU A 266 28.72 12.13 14.63
N ASP A 267 28.68 10.91 15.12
CA ASP A 267 27.99 10.52 16.36
C ASP A 267 28.81 9.52 17.18
N PRO A 268 30.02 9.93 17.63
CA PRO A 268 30.95 9.04 18.35
C PRO A 268 30.40 8.52 19.69
N GLN A 269 29.39 9.18 20.23
CA GLN A 269 28.74 8.75 21.48
C GLN A 269 27.45 7.97 21.27
N HIS A 270 27.09 7.67 20.00
CA HIS A 270 25.86 6.93 19.64
C HIS A 270 24.56 7.53 20.22
N MET A 271 24.48 8.86 20.32
CA MET A 271 23.33 9.56 20.88
C MET A 271 22.22 9.80 19.84
N MET A 272 22.57 9.86 18.55
CA MET A 272 21.62 10.13 17.48
C MET A 272 20.98 8.82 17.00
N ASN A 273 19.66 8.70 17.22
CA ASN A 273 18.88 7.51 16.81
C ASN A 273 19.54 6.18 17.25
N PRO A 274 19.77 5.94 18.53
CA PRO A 274 20.48 4.76 18.99
C PRO A 274 19.74 3.49 18.58
N GLY A 275 20.47 2.52 18.01
CA GLY A 275 19.94 1.24 17.51
C GLY A 275 19.17 1.35 16.18
N VAL A 276 19.07 2.52 15.55
CA VAL A 276 18.60 2.71 14.17
C VAL A 276 19.80 2.73 13.25
N LEU A 277 19.69 2.07 12.09
CA LEU A 277 20.77 1.95 11.10
C LEU A 277 22.03 1.21 11.61
N ALA A 278 21.93 0.54 12.75
CA ALA A 278 23.00 -0.32 13.25
C ALA A 278 22.90 -1.71 12.63
N ARG A 279 24.02 -2.45 12.64
CA ARG A 279 23.98 -3.90 12.40
C ARG A 279 23.07 -4.54 13.46
N ARG A 280 22.32 -5.57 13.07
CA ARG A 280 21.70 -6.42 14.07
C ARG A 280 22.82 -7.05 14.89
N ALA A 281 22.71 -6.96 16.20
CA ALA A 281 23.60 -7.72 17.05
C ALA A 281 23.39 -9.21 16.73
N ASP A 282 24.47 -9.92 16.51
CA ASP A 282 24.42 -11.38 16.47
C ASP A 282 23.95 -11.81 17.88
N ASP A 283 22.72 -12.37 17.96
CA ASP A 283 22.13 -12.91 19.19
C ASP A 283 22.87 -14.17 19.65
#